data_53e4d24b3ff76e87540b50dfd2eb9418
#
_entry.id   53e4d24b3ff76e87540b50dfd2eb9418
#
_cell.length_a   1.000
_cell.length_b   1.000
_cell.length_c   1.000
_cell.angle_alpha   90.00
_cell.angle_beta   90.00
_cell.angle_gamma   90.00
#
_symmetry.space_group_name_H-M   'P 1'
#
loop_
_entity.id
_entity.type
_entity.pdbx_description
1 polymer ?
#
loop_
_entity_poly.entity_id
_entity_poly.type
_entity_poly.pdbx_seq_one_letter_code
_entity_poly.pdbx_strand_id
1 'polypeptide(L)'
;GDGQYKASLLPKLISPINKNKSEVVFGSRMLKPRDALKGNMPIYKFIGNIVITFIQNLFLRSKLSEFHSGYRVYSVKSLKQIPFQYNSNFFHFDTEIIIQFVIAKLKIFEIPIPTYYGLEWHANHIIYAIQVCLATLKAKIQKLGLIYDKKFDCDSKNTYFYISNENKNLESL
;
A
#
# COMPACT_ATOMS: atom_id res chain seq x y z
N GLY A 1 -13.43 6.91 11.70
CA GLY A 1 -13.46 6.37 10.35
C GLY A 1 -14.70 6.86 9.60
N ASP A 2 -14.57 6.91 8.29
CA ASP A 2 -15.61 7.44 7.37
C ASP A 2 -16.74 6.44 7.07
N GLY A 3 -16.70 5.25 7.67
CA GLY A 3 -17.72 4.21 7.47
C GLY A 3 -17.68 3.50 6.12
N GLN A 4 -16.72 3.78 5.25
CA GLN A 4 -16.61 3.15 3.92
C GLN A 4 -16.44 1.63 4.00
N TYR A 5 -15.78 1.13 5.04
CA TYR A 5 -15.48 -0.28 5.21
C TYR A 5 -16.16 -0.86 6.44
N LYS A 6 -16.79 -2.01 6.28
CA LYS A 6 -17.47 -2.70 7.38
C LYS A 6 -16.46 -3.31 8.33
N ALA A 7 -16.49 -2.94 9.61
CA ALA A 7 -15.63 -3.50 10.65
C ALA A 7 -15.79 -5.04 10.79
N SER A 8 -16.97 -5.58 10.47
CA SER A 8 -17.25 -7.02 10.50
C SER A 8 -16.38 -7.84 9.54
N LEU A 9 -15.69 -7.19 8.59
CA LEU A 9 -14.74 -7.86 7.69
C LEU A 9 -13.35 -8.06 8.29
N LEU A 10 -13.03 -7.37 9.40
CA LEU A 10 -11.71 -7.43 10.02
C LEU A 10 -11.25 -8.86 10.36
N PRO A 11 -12.06 -9.74 10.94
CA PRO A 11 -11.65 -11.13 11.18
C PRO A 11 -11.27 -11.89 9.91
N LYS A 12 -11.93 -11.56 8.78
CA LYS A 12 -11.62 -12.15 7.47
C LYS A 12 -10.26 -11.67 6.94
N LEU A 13 -9.92 -10.38 7.15
CA LEU A 13 -8.61 -9.86 6.75
C LEU A 13 -7.48 -10.40 7.64
N ILE A 14 -7.71 -10.61 8.93
CA ILE A 14 -6.71 -11.13 9.87
C ILE A 14 -6.43 -12.63 9.65
N SER A 15 -7.44 -13.41 9.24
CA SER A 15 -7.35 -14.87 9.12
C SER A 15 -6.15 -15.38 8.30
N PRO A 16 -5.79 -14.81 7.14
CA PRO A 16 -4.63 -15.28 6.39
C PRO A 16 -3.29 -15.06 7.12
N ILE A 17 -3.16 -14.01 7.91
CA ILE A 17 -1.96 -13.75 8.73
C ILE A 17 -1.88 -14.78 9.86
N ASN A 18 -2.97 -14.98 10.61
CA ASN A 18 -3.02 -15.97 11.70
C ASN A 18 -2.75 -17.40 11.22
N LYS A 19 -3.08 -17.71 9.98
CA LYS A 19 -2.81 -19.01 9.34
C LYS A 19 -1.44 -19.09 8.66
N ASN A 20 -0.55 -18.10 8.85
CA ASN A 20 0.76 -18.00 8.21
C ASN A 20 0.73 -18.11 6.67
N LYS A 21 -0.38 -17.73 6.04
CA LYS A 21 -0.53 -17.75 4.58
C LYS A 21 0.03 -16.51 3.90
N SER A 22 0.06 -15.39 4.62
CA SER A 22 0.61 -14.11 4.15
C SER A 22 1.11 -13.26 5.32
N GLU A 23 1.96 -12.31 5.03
CA GLU A 23 2.44 -11.30 5.98
C GLU A 23 1.59 -10.02 5.94
N VAL A 24 0.90 -9.80 4.81
CA VAL A 24 0.14 -8.58 4.54
C VAL A 24 -1.17 -8.96 3.83
N VAL A 25 -2.28 -8.36 4.27
CA VAL A 25 -3.59 -8.57 3.65
C VAL A 25 -4.23 -7.25 3.27
N PHE A 26 -4.61 -7.13 2.00
CA PHE A 26 -5.33 -5.98 1.47
C PHE A 26 -6.78 -6.34 1.18
N GLY A 27 -7.69 -5.48 1.62
CA GLY A 27 -9.04 -5.47 1.14
C GLY A 27 -9.08 -4.80 -0.23
N SER A 28 -9.47 -5.51 -1.27
CA SER A 28 -9.56 -4.95 -2.61
C SER A 28 -11.01 -4.82 -3.08
N ARG A 29 -11.34 -3.63 -3.60
CA ARG A 29 -12.61 -3.34 -4.27
C ARG A 29 -12.61 -3.87 -5.70
N MET A 30 -11.43 -4.04 -6.28
CA MET A 30 -11.23 -4.37 -7.69
C MET A 30 -11.07 -5.86 -7.95
N LEU A 31 -10.94 -6.72 -6.93
CA LEU A 31 -11.02 -8.19 -7.08
C LEU A 31 -12.39 -8.64 -7.61
N LYS A 32 -13.45 -7.90 -7.27
CA LYS A 32 -14.79 -8.06 -7.81
C LYS A 32 -15.28 -6.72 -8.36
N PRO A 33 -14.87 -6.33 -9.58
CA PRO A 33 -15.14 -4.99 -10.13
C PRO A 33 -16.62 -4.61 -10.15
N ARG A 34 -17.50 -5.59 -10.35
CA ARG A 34 -18.97 -5.37 -10.33
C ARG A 34 -19.46 -4.89 -8.96
N ASP A 35 -18.85 -5.33 -7.87
CA ASP A 35 -19.24 -4.92 -6.53
C ASP A 35 -18.81 -3.48 -6.23
N ALA A 36 -17.71 -3.02 -6.81
CA ALA A 36 -17.29 -1.61 -6.74
C ALA A 36 -18.30 -0.68 -7.42
N LEU A 37 -18.77 -1.05 -8.60
CA LEU A 37 -19.80 -0.29 -9.34
C LEU A 37 -21.15 -0.31 -8.62
N LYS A 38 -21.56 -1.45 -8.06
CA LYS A 38 -22.77 -1.54 -7.23
C LYS A 38 -22.69 -0.69 -5.96
N GLY A 39 -21.49 -0.44 -5.45
CA GLY A 39 -21.22 0.46 -4.33
C GLY A 39 -21.20 1.93 -4.71
N ASN A 40 -21.68 2.29 -5.90
CA ASN A 40 -21.71 3.66 -6.43
C ASN A 40 -20.31 4.28 -6.68
N MET A 41 -19.30 3.46 -6.99
CA MET A 41 -18.01 4.00 -7.41
C MET A 41 -18.17 4.84 -8.69
N PRO A 42 -17.78 6.12 -8.70
CA PRO A 42 -17.81 6.93 -9.90
C PRO A 42 -16.99 6.30 -11.03
N ILE A 43 -17.53 6.30 -12.26
CA ILE A 43 -16.90 5.62 -13.41
C ILE A 43 -15.47 6.13 -13.66
N TYR A 44 -15.24 7.44 -13.54
CA TYR A 44 -13.89 8.01 -13.71
C TYR A 44 -12.89 7.49 -12.67
N LYS A 45 -13.32 7.27 -11.41
CA LYS A 45 -12.50 6.66 -10.37
C LYS A 45 -12.22 5.19 -10.65
N PHE A 46 -13.23 4.47 -11.14
CA PHE A 46 -13.11 3.07 -11.52
C PHE A 46 -12.07 2.89 -12.64
N ILE A 47 -12.20 3.66 -13.73
CA ILE A 47 -11.25 3.63 -14.86
C ILE A 47 -9.86 4.10 -14.40
N GLY A 48 -9.79 5.21 -13.67
CA GLY A 48 -8.53 5.73 -13.13
C GLY A 48 -7.78 4.71 -12.26
N ASN A 49 -8.51 3.99 -11.39
CA ASN A 49 -7.94 2.93 -10.56
C ASN A 49 -7.33 1.81 -11.42
N ILE A 50 -8.04 1.34 -12.44
CA ILE A 50 -7.55 0.31 -13.36
C ILE A 50 -6.26 0.77 -14.05
N VAL A 51 -6.26 1.97 -14.62
CA VAL A 51 -5.11 2.52 -15.36
C VAL A 51 -3.89 2.66 -14.45
N ILE A 52 -4.06 3.29 -13.27
CA ILE A 52 -2.95 3.51 -12.34
C ILE A 52 -2.44 2.17 -11.80
N THR A 53 -3.33 1.25 -11.42
CA THR A 53 -2.97 -0.10 -10.96
C THR A 53 -2.19 -0.86 -12.05
N PHE A 54 -2.60 -0.76 -13.31
CA PHE A 54 -1.87 -1.38 -14.42
C PHE A 54 -0.44 -0.83 -14.54
N ILE A 55 -0.29 0.49 -14.51
CA ILE A 55 1.02 1.15 -14.54
C ILE A 55 1.89 0.69 -13.36
N GLN A 56 1.36 0.69 -12.14
CA GLN A 56 2.09 0.26 -10.95
C GLN A 56 2.52 -1.21 -11.05
N ASN A 57 1.63 -2.10 -11.46
CA ASN A 57 1.95 -3.52 -11.68
C ASN A 57 3.07 -3.72 -12.70
N LEU A 58 3.04 -2.95 -13.80
CA LEU A 58 4.06 -3.00 -14.86
C LEU A 58 5.43 -2.59 -14.32
N PHE A 59 5.52 -1.46 -13.60
CA PHE A 59 6.77 -0.95 -13.08
C PHE A 59 7.33 -1.79 -11.92
N LEU A 60 6.46 -2.23 -11.02
CA LEU A 60 6.82 -3.00 -9.83
C LEU A 60 6.94 -4.50 -10.10
N ARG A 61 6.50 -4.97 -11.27
CA ARG A 61 6.39 -6.40 -11.61
C ARG A 61 5.53 -7.17 -10.59
N SER A 62 4.45 -6.54 -10.15
CA SER A 62 3.45 -7.12 -9.25
C SER A 62 2.19 -7.53 -10.01
N LYS A 63 1.24 -8.15 -9.31
CA LYS A 63 -0.04 -8.60 -9.87
C LYS A 63 -1.20 -8.27 -8.92
N LEU A 64 -1.14 -7.10 -8.27
CA LEU A 64 -2.20 -6.67 -7.36
C LEU A 64 -3.41 -6.20 -8.17
N SER A 65 -4.59 -6.47 -7.65
CA SER A 65 -5.84 -6.01 -8.25
C SER A 65 -6.10 -4.52 -7.99
N GLU A 66 -5.51 -3.96 -6.92
CA GLU A 66 -5.67 -2.57 -6.51
C GLU A 66 -4.54 -2.13 -5.56
N PHE A 67 -4.15 -0.83 -5.66
CA PHE A 67 -3.18 -0.18 -4.76
C PHE A 67 -3.81 0.89 -3.86
N HIS A 68 -5.10 1.23 -4.06
CA HIS A 68 -5.70 2.46 -3.54
C HIS A 68 -6.79 2.22 -2.49
N SER A 69 -6.94 0.99 -2.00
CA SER A 69 -7.81 0.68 -0.88
C SER A 69 -7.12 0.94 0.45
N GLY A 70 -7.78 1.59 1.40
CA GLY A 70 -7.27 1.86 2.75
C GLY A 70 -7.51 0.73 3.76
N TYR A 71 -8.25 -0.33 3.40
CA TYR A 71 -8.56 -1.41 4.34
C TYR A 71 -7.50 -2.50 4.31
N ARG A 72 -6.53 -2.43 5.21
CA ARG A 72 -5.33 -3.26 5.20
C ARG A 72 -4.97 -3.79 6.58
N VAL A 73 -4.35 -4.96 6.62
CA VAL A 73 -3.81 -5.57 7.83
C VAL A 73 -2.37 -5.99 7.57
N TYR A 74 -1.49 -5.61 8.47
CA TYR A 74 -0.07 -5.92 8.40
C TYR A 74 0.33 -6.73 9.62
N SER A 75 1.18 -7.73 9.46
CA SER A 75 1.85 -8.32 10.63
C SER A 75 2.93 -7.36 11.13
N VAL A 76 3.10 -7.26 12.45
CA VAL A 76 4.18 -6.44 13.03
C VAL A 76 5.54 -6.92 12.54
N LYS A 77 5.69 -8.23 12.33
CA LYS A 77 6.91 -8.82 11.78
C LYS A 77 7.21 -8.29 10.37
N SER A 78 6.21 -8.12 9.50
CA SER A 78 6.42 -7.59 8.15
C SER A 78 6.71 -6.09 8.15
N LEU A 79 6.06 -5.32 9.03
CA LEU A 79 6.35 -3.90 9.17
C LEU A 79 7.80 -3.64 9.58
N LYS A 80 8.37 -4.47 10.46
CA LYS A 80 9.77 -4.37 10.87
C LYS A 80 10.79 -4.67 9.76
N GLN A 81 10.34 -5.20 8.61
CA GLN A 81 11.21 -5.53 7.48
C GLN A 81 11.28 -4.42 6.42
N ILE A 82 10.50 -3.36 6.59
CA ILE A 82 10.43 -2.25 5.64
C ILE A 82 10.66 -0.91 6.35
N PRO A 83 11.26 0.07 5.68
CA PRO A 83 11.56 1.39 6.26
C PRO A 83 10.35 2.33 6.17
N PHE A 84 9.16 1.89 6.66
CA PHE A 84 7.90 2.65 6.52
C PHE A 84 7.89 4.00 7.23
N GLN A 85 8.78 4.20 8.22
CA GLN A 85 8.94 5.48 8.93
C GLN A 85 9.46 6.62 8.03
N TYR A 86 10.05 6.30 6.88
CA TYR A 86 10.47 7.29 5.89
C TYR A 86 9.37 7.63 4.87
N ASN A 87 8.20 7.01 5.00
CA ASN A 87 7.08 7.30 4.13
C ASN A 87 6.52 8.69 4.41
N SER A 88 5.84 9.23 3.40
CA SER A 88 5.21 10.53 3.51
C SER A 88 4.05 10.52 4.51
N ASN A 89 3.79 11.66 5.15
CA ASN A 89 2.63 11.85 6.02
C ASN A 89 1.34 12.24 5.25
N PHE A 90 1.35 12.08 3.92
CA PHE A 90 0.25 12.43 3.02
C PHE A 90 -0.47 11.18 2.50
N PHE A 91 -1.53 11.38 1.69
CA PHE A 91 -2.37 10.30 1.15
C PHE A 91 -1.60 9.22 0.37
N HIS A 92 -0.47 9.53 -0.24
CA HIS A 92 0.33 8.54 -0.97
C HIS A 92 1.19 7.64 -0.07
N PHE A 93 1.17 7.83 1.27
CA PHE A 93 1.72 6.87 2.24
C PHE A 93 1.27 5.44 1.93
N ASP A 94 0.01 5.29 1.62
CA ASP A 94 -0.61 4.00 1.31
C ASP A 94 0.03 3.30 0.10
N THR A 95 0.43 4.06 -0.90
CA THR A 95 1.13 3.52 -2.07
C THR A 95 2.58 3.21 -1.75
N GLU A 96 3.25 4.09 -1.02
CA GLU A 96 4.66 3.91 -0.66
C GLU A 96 4.88 2.64 0.16
N ILE A 97 4.02 2.37 1.15
CA ILE A 97 4.12 1.15 1.97
C ILE A 97 3.88 -0.12 1.14
N ILE A 98 2.97 -0.10 0.14
CA ILE A 98 2.78 -1.23 -0.76
C ILE A 98 4.02 -1.46 -1.61
N ILE A 99 4.61 -0.39 -2.15
CA ILE A 99 5.84 -0.47 -2.94
C ILE A 99 6.95 -1.13 -2.12
N GLN A 100 7.11 -0.73 -0.85
CA GLN A 100 8.08 -1.34 0.06
C GLN A 100 7.83 -2.84 0.27
N PHE A 101 6.58 -3.27 0.48
CA PHE A 101 6.26 -4.69 0.60
C PHE A 101 6.56 -5.48 -0.69
N VAL A 102 6.30 -4.88 -1.85
CA VAL A 102 6.63 -5.50 -3.15
C VAL A 102 8.14 -5.62 -3.33
N ILE A 103 8.91 -4.58 -2.99
CA ILE A 103 10.38 -4.59 -3.06
C ILE A 103 10.95 -5.65 -2.11
N ALA A 104 10.47 -5.68 -0.88
CA ALA A 104 10.87 -6.67 0.14
C ALA A 104 10.40 -8.10 -0.17
N LYS A 105 9.67 -8.30 -1.28
CA LYS A 105 9.11 -9.60 -1.72
C LYS A 105 8.23 -10.27 -0.65
N LEU A 106 7.60 -9.48 0.21
CA LEU A 106 6.69 -9.98 1.22
C LEU A 106 5.39 -10.46 0.59
N LYS A 107 4.84 -11.54 1.15
CA LYS A 107 3.65 -12.17 0.59
C LYS A 107 2.40 -11.36 0.90
N ILE A 108 1.85 -10.74 -0.13
CA ILE A 108 0.61 -9.98 -0.08
C ILE A 108 -0.55 -10.88 -0.49
N PHE A 109 -1.63 -10.84 0.29
CA PHE A 109 -2.88 -11.52 -0.02
C PHE A 109 -4.00 -10.50 -0.17
N GLU A 110 -4.86 -10.67 -1.18
CA GLU A 110 -5.99 -9.77 -1.42
C GLU A 110 -7.32 -10.47 -1.09
N ILE A 111 -8.23 -9.73 -0.47
CA ILE A 111 -9.58 -10.16 -0.14
C ILE A 111 -10.58 -9.19 -0.74
N PRO A 112 -11.61 -9.66 -1.45
CA PRO A 112 -12.63 -8.77 -1.98
C PRO A 112 -13.42 -8.14 -0.83
N ILE A 113 -13.56 -6.81 -0.88
CA ILE A 113 -14.34 -6.03 0.06
C ILE A 113 -15.42 -5.22 -0.67
N PRO A 114 -16.64 -5.21 -0.17
CA PRO A 114 -17.64 -4.25 -0.62
C PRO A 114 -17.28 -2.87 -0.09
N THR A 115 -17.50 -1.85 -0.90
CA THR A 115 -17.28 -0.46 -0.53
C THR A 115 -18.50 0.34 -0.97
N TYR A 116 -18.92 1.28 -0.14
CA TYR A 116 -19.99 2.19 -0.47
C TYR A 116 -19.43 3.61 -0.63
N TYR A 117 -19.76 4.25 -1.74
CA TYR A 117 -19.42 5.64 -2.03
C TYR A 117 -20.62 6.52 -1.73
N GLY A 118 -20.57 7.23 -0.61
CA GLY A 118 -21.57 8.21 -0.21
C GLY A 118 -21.15 9.65 -0.52
N LEU A 119 -21.41 10.55 0.40
CA LEU A 119 -20.92 11.92 0.35
C LEU A 119 -19.39 11.89 0.54
N GLU A 120 -18.66 12.08 -0.57
CA GLU A 120 -17.22 11.97 -0.56
C GLU A 120 -16.54 13.30 -0.26
N TRP A 121 -15.49 13.19 0.53
CA TRP A 121 -14.50 14.25 0.68
C TRP A 121 -13.69 14.39 -0.61
N HIS A 122 -13.59 15.63 -1.11
CA HIS A 122 -12.89 15.90 -2.38
C HIS A 122 -11.37 16.00 -2.16
N ALA A 123 -10.68 14.87 -2.13
CA ALA A 123 -9.24 14.89 -2.35
C ALA A 123 -8.96 15.23 -3.82
N ASN A 124 -7.89 15.98 -4.09
CA ASN A 124 -7.48 16.26 -5.47
C ASN A 124 -6.90 14.98 -6.09
N HIS A 125 -7.76 14.22 -6.76
CA HIS A 125 -7.41 12.91 -7.32
C HIS A 125 -6.30 12.98 -8.37
N ILE A 126 -6.14 14.11 -9.07
CA ILE A 126 -5.09 14.29 -10.08
C ILE A 126 -3.72 14.40 -9.39
N ILE A 127 -3.61 15.24 -8.35
CA ILE A 127 -2.37 15.38 -7.58
C ILE A 127 -1.99 14.04 -6.95
N TYR A 128 -2.96 13.34 -6.36
CA TYR A 128 -2.75 12.00 -5.81
C TYR A 128 -2.21 11.03 -6.87
N ALA A 129 -2.82 10.96 -8.05
CA ALA A 129 -2.39 10.08 -9.14
C ALA A 129 -0.94 10.39 -9.59
N ILE A 130 -0.58 11.68 -9.70
CA ILE A 130 0.78 12.10 -10.03
C ILE A 130 1.76 11.64 -8.96
N GLN A 131 1.46 11.86 -7.68
CA GLN A 131 2.33 11.45 -6.56
C GLN A 131 2.56 9.95 -6.53
N VAL A 132 1.50 9.16 -6.75
CA VAL A 132 1.56 7.70 -6.84
C VAL A 132 2.44 7.24 -7.99
N CYS A 133 2.29 7.82 -9.17
CA CYS A 133 3.12 7.52 -10.33
C CYS A 133 4.60 7.90 -10.09
N LEU A 134 4.86 9.05 -9.49
CA LEU A 134 6.22 9.50 -9.17
C LEU A 134 6.88 8.57 -8.13
N ALA A 135 6.17 8.16 -7.08
CA ALA A 135 6.68 7.21 -6.10
C ALA A 135 7.03 5.86 -6.74
N THR A 136 6.15 5.37 -7.62
CA THR A 136 6.36 4.12 -8.36
C THR A 136 7.55 4.20 -9.30
N LEU A 137 7.67 5.30 -10.04
CA LEU A 137 8.80 5.55 -10.94
C LEU A 137 10.12 5.63 -10.16
N LYS A 138 10.12 6.39 -9.06
CA LYS A 138 11.30 6.53 -8.19
C LYS A 138 11.79 5.18 -7.67
N ALA A 139 10.89 4.34 -7.18
CA ALA A 139 11.20 2.99 -6.73
C ALA A 139 11.79 2.13 -7.88
N LYS A 140 11.27 2.28 -9.10
CA LYS A 140 11.79 1.59 -10.28
C LYS A 140 13.20 2.04 -10.64
N ILE A 141 13.46 3.35 -10.64
CA ILE A 141 14.77 3.94 -10.96
C ILE A 141 15.80 3.51 -9.91
N GLN A 142 15.43 3.49 -8.63
CA GLN A 142 16.28 2.97 -7.57
C GLN A 142 16.64 1.49 -7.80
N LYS A 143 15.67 0.66 -8.19
CA LYS A 143 15.92 -0.75 -8.50
C LYS A 143 16.90 -0.95 -9.67
N LEU A 144 17.05 0.06 -10.55
CA LEU A 144 18.05 0.08 -11.62
C LEU A 144 19.41 0.60 -11.14
N GLY A 145 19.55 1.01 -9.88
CA GLY A 145 20.79 1.54 -9.31
C GLY A 145 21.12 2.98 -9.72
N LEU A 146 20.16 3.71 -10.31
CA LEU A 146 20.40 5.07 -10.83
C LEU A 146 20.20 6.17 -9.76
N ILE A 147 19.41 5.90 -8.73
CA ILE A 147 19.20 6.80 -7.58
C ILE A 147 19.14 5.98 -6.30
N TYR A 148 19.33 6.66 -5.16
CA TYR A 148 19.13 6.07 -3.84
C TYR A 148 18.12 6.89 -3.03
N ASP A 149 17.15 6.22 -2.41
CA ASP A 149 16.22 6.78 -1.45
C ASP A 149 16.03 5.78 -0.31
N LYS A 150 16.33 6.19 0.92
CA LYS A 150 16.16 5.39 2.14
C LYS A 150 14.77 4.73 2.24
N LYS A 151 13.75 5.40 1.71
CA LYS A 151 12.37 4.92 1.69
C LYS A 151 12.20 3.58 0.97
N PHE A 152 12.97 3.32 -0.08
CA PHE A 152 12.86 2.10 -0.87
C PHE A 152 14.03 1.14 -0.67
N ASP A 153 14.84 1.37 0.36
CA ASP A 153 15.92 0.46 0.76
C ASP A 153 15.36 -0.65 1.66
N CYS A 154 14.71 -1.63 1.03
CA CYS A 154 14.11 -2.78 1.72
C CYS A 154 15.00 -4.04 1.68
N ASP A 155 16.15 -3.99 1.04
CA ASP A 155 17.06 -5.13 0.88
C ASP A 155 18.06 -5.28 2.03
N SER A 156 18.23 -4.25 2.85
CA SER A 156 19.12 -4.32 4.00
C SER A 156 18.51 -5.24 5.07
N LYS A 157 19.17 -6.37 5.32
CA LYS A 157 18.85 -7.31 6.42
C LYS A 157 18.80 -6.65 7.81
N ASN A 158 19.07 -5.34 7.89
CA ASN A 158 19.26 -4.54 9.08
C ASN A 158 18.40 -3.28 9.16
N THR A 159 17.31 -3.15 8.38
CA THR A 159 16.49 -1.93 8.40
C THR A 159 16.05 -1.56 9.83
N TYR A 160 15.72 -2.56 10.65
CA TYR A 160 15.34 -2.33 12.04
C TYR A 160 16.53 -2.04 12.97
N PHE A 161 17.71 -2.55 12.66
CA PHE A 161 18.93 -2.32 13.45
C PHE A 161 19.47 -0.90 13.31
N TYR A 162 19.37 -0.32 12.11
CA TYR A 162 19.71 1.08 11.86
C TYR A 162 18.79 2.04 12.61
N ILE A 163 17.48 1.76 12.61
CA ILE A 163 16.47 2.59 13.29
C ILE A 163 16.66 2.58 14.82
N SER A 164 16.95 1.42 15.41
CA SER A 164 17.18 1.32 16.86
C SER A 164 18.43 2.05 17.31
N ASN A 165 19.42 2.20 16.43
CA ASN A 165 20.66 2.91 16.75
C ASN A 165 20.54 4.43 16.50
N GLU A 166 19.79 4.88 15.48
CA GLU A 166 19.51 6.32 15.33
C GLU A 166 18.69 6.86 16.52
N ASN A 167 17.69 6.12 17.00
CA ASN A 167 16.90 6.53 18.15
C ASN A 167 17.72 6.55 19.46
N LYS A 168 18.65 5.61 19.67
CA LYS A 168 19.55 5.63 20.82
C LYS A 168 20.52 6.82 20.80
N ASN A 169 20.94 7.26 19.62
CA ASN A 169 21.80 8.44 19.48
C ASN A 169 21.05 9.76 19.68
N LEU A 170 19.72 9.79 19.46
CA LEU A 170 18.87 10.96 19.71
C LEU A 170 18.46 11.08 21.19
N GLU A 171 18.40 9.97 21.94
CA GLU A 171 18.14 9.96 23.38
C GLU A 171 19.39 10.27 24.22
N SER A 172 20.56 10.31 23.59
CA SER A 172 21.86 10.63 24.24
C SER A 172 22.33 12.07 24.00
N LEU A 173 21.53 12.91 23.36
CA LEU A 173 21.73 14.35 23.18
C LEU A 173 20.74 15.15 24.02
#